data_b5d5025441d18f6299a82a53d545dacf
#
_entry.id   b5d5025441d18f6299a82a53d545dacf
#
_cell.length_a   1.000
_cell.length_b   1.000
_cell.length_c   1.000
_cell.angle_alpha   90.00
_cell.angle_beta   90.00
_cell.angle_gamma   90.00
#
_symmetry.space_group_name_H-M   'P 1'
#
loop_
_entity.id
_entity.type
_entity.pdbx_description
1 polymer ?
#
loop_
_entity_poly.entity_id
_entity_poly.type
_entity_poly.pdbx_seq_one_letter_code
_entity_poly.pdbx_strand_id
1 'polypeptide(L)'
;GISLDGIGAVHDKFRGVKGSFEQAVRGFKLCSEVGQKTGLRLTLTRNNVQCMDQILDFIDANDIQRVCFYHLVPTGRGVEVQTLTQEEARNAMDTLIARVEEWKAEGKNREVLTVTQPADGIYLLLRQLREGSPLAKETLNLLQWNGGGANSSGRGIANIDTQGVVHPDQFWQSVTLGNVKNNLFSDLWD
;
A
#
# COMPACT_ATOMS: atom_id res chain seq x y z
N GLY A 1 4.24 -12.34 0.17
CA GLY A 1 4.10 -11.27 -0.82
C GLY A 1 5.37 -11.10 -1.63
N ILE A 2 5.19 -10.86 -2.92
CA ILE A 2 6.29 -10.60 -3.87
C ILE A 2 6.18 -9.14 -4.29
N SER A 3 7.30 -8.43 -4.22
CA SER A 3 7.33 -7.01 -4.61
C SER A 3 7.55 -6.89 -6.12
N LEU A 4 6.73 -6.04 -6.77
CA LEU A 4 6.83 -5.77 -8.20
C LEU A 4 6.43 -4.31 -8.43
N ASP A 5 7.42 -3.42 -8.59
CA ASP A 5 7.23 -1.95 -8.62
C ASP A 5 7.26 -1.38 -10.05
N GLY A 6 6.85 -2.17 -11.03
CA GLY A 6 6.78 -1.82 -12.43
C GLY A 6 6.92 -3.03 -13.33
N ILE A 7 6.85 -2.82 -14.63
CA ILE A 7 7.01 -3.88 -15.64
C ILE A 7 8.39 -3.78 -16.28
N GLY A 8 9.09 -4.93 -16.39
CA GLY A 8 10.39 -5.04 -17.04
C GLY A 8 11.44 -4.07 -16.46
N ALA A 9 12.01 -3.25 -17.33
CA ALA A 9 13.09 -2.33 -16.99
C ALA A 9 12.71 -1.27 -15.93
N VAL A 10 11.42 -0.94 -15.80
CA VAL A 10 10.95 -0.01 -14.74
C VAL A 10 11.15 -0.63 -13.36
N HIS A 11 10.80 -1.90 -13.19
CA HIS A 11 11.03 -2.65 -11.97
C HIS A 11 12.52 -2.79 -11.67
N ASP A 12 13.31 -3.22 -12.65
CA ASP A 12 14.76 -3.40 -12.51
C ASP A 12 15.44 -2.12 -12.04
N LYS A 13 15.08 -0.98 -12.65
CA LYS A 13 15.60 0.34 -12.29
C LYS A 13 15.21 0.70 -10.85
N PHE A 14 13.95 0.46 -10.47
CA PHE A 14 13.47 0.75 -9.11
C PHE A 14 14.23 -0.08 -8.06
N ARG A 15 14.47 -1.36 -8.35
CA ARG A 15 15.20 -2.28 -7.46
C ARG A 15 16.72 -2.12 -7.52
N GLY A 16 17.25 -1.45 -8.55
CA GLY A 16 18.68 -1.31 -8.77
C GLY A 16 19.36 -2.62 -9.20
N VAL A 17 18.60 -3.62 -9.66
CA VAL A 17 19.09 -4.95 -10.03
C VAL A 17 18.49 -5.36 -11.38
N LYS A 18 19.34 -5.49 -12.40
CA LYS A 18 18.94 -5.99 -13.72
C LYS A 18 18.44 -7.44 -13.62
N GLY A 19 17.31 -7.74 -14.24
CA GLY A 19 16.67 -9.05 -14.23
C GLY A 19 15.88 -9.35 -12.97
N SER A 20 15.68 -8.38 -12.09
CA SER A 20 14.84 -8.55 -10.88
C SER A 20 13.37 -8.73 -11.23
N PHE A 21 12.90 -8.15 -12.34
CA PHE A 21 11.55 -8.37 -12.83
C PHE A 21 11.29 -9.83 -13.16
N GLU A 22 12.15 -10.45 -13.97
CA GLU A 22 12.04 -11.86 -14.36
C GLU A 22 12.11 -12.78 -13.14
N GLN A 23 12.93 -12.43 -12.14
CA GLN A 23 13.02 -13.18 -10.89
C GLN A 23 11.71 -13.09 -10.09
N ALA A 24 11.09 -11.91 -10.00
CA ALA A 24 9.79 -11.73 -9.35
C ALA A 24 8.69 -12.52 -10.07
N VAL A 25 8.63 -12.45 -11.42
CA VAL A 25 7.69 -13.23 -12.22
C VAL A 25 7.86 -14.73 -12.00
N ARG A 26 9.12 -15.21 -12.02
CA ARG A 26 9.44 -16.61 -11.71
C ARG A 26 8.97 -17.00 -10.30
N GLY A 27 9.11 -16.08 -9.32
CA GLY A 27 8.63 -16.31 -7.95
C GLY A 27 7.12 -16.51 -7.89
N PHE A 28 6.33 -15.70 -8.61
CA PHE A 28 4.87 -15.89 -8.74
C PHE A 28 4.53 -17.25 -9.33
N LYS A 29 5.20 -17.62 -10.43
CA LYS A 29 4.99 -18.90 -11.11
C LYS A 29 5.28 -20.10 -10.20
N LEU A 30 6.43 -20.12 -9.55
CA LEU A 30 6.81 -21.21 -8.63
C LEU A 30 5.84 -21.33 -7.45
N CYS A 31 5.39 -20.21 -6.88
CA CYS A 31 4.39 -20.24 -5.81
C CYS A 31 3.05 -20.80 -6.31
N SER A 32 2.63 -20.44 -7.51
CA SER A 32 1.41 -20.98 -8.13
C SER A 32 1.49 -22.48 -8.37
N GLU A 33 2.63 -22.98 -8.86
CA GLU A 33 2.88 -24.41 -9.11
C GLU A 33 2.74 -25.27 -7.85
N VAL A 34 3.07 -24.73 -6.66
CA VAL A 34 2.94 -25.44 -5.38
C VAL A 34 1.68 -25.06 -4.59
N GLY A 35 0.73 -24.33 -5.21
CA GLY A 35 -0.51 -23.90 -4.55
C GLY A 35 -0.32 -22.88 -3.43
N GLN A 36 0.84 -22.21 -3.36
CA GLN A 36 1.11 -21.16 -2.36
C GLN A 36 0.40 -19.86 -2.75
N LYS A 37 -0.52 -19.40 -1.92
CA LYS A 37 -1.14 -18.08 -2.09
C LYS A 37 -0.08 -16.98 -2.04
N THR A 38 -0.08 -16.14 -3.06
CA THR A 38 0.83 -14.98 -3.16
C THR A 38 0.05 -13.69 -3.28
N GLY A 39 0.67 -12.60 -2.82
CA GLY A 39 0.19 -11.24 -3.06
C GLY A 39 1.28 -10.40 -3.69
N LEU A 40 0.91 -9.54 -4.63
CA LEU A 40 1.77 -8.52 -5.20
C LEU A 40 1.85 -7.33 -4.25
N ARG A 41 3.04 -6.77 -4.07
CA ARG A 41 3.28 -5.52 -3.35
C ARG A 41 3.94 -4.51 -4.29
N LEU A 42 3.37 -3.33 -4.34
CA LEU A 42 3.83 -2.23 -5.19
C LEU A 42 3.90 -0.94 -4.39
N THR A 43 5.00 -0.21 -4.49
CA THR A 43 5.07 1.16 -3.98
C THR A 43 4.82 2.15 -5.12
N LEU A 44 3.76 2.94 -4.99
CA LEU A 44 3.39 3.98 -5.96
C LEU A 44 4.37 5.16 -5.89
N THR A 45 4.95 5.48 -7.03
CA THR A 45 5.87 6.60 -7.23
C THR A 45 5.62 7.23 -8.59
N ARG A 46 6.15 8.43 -8.84
CA ARG A 46 6.08 9.06 -10.17
C ARG A 46 6.72 8.23 -11.28
N ASN A 47 7.68 7.38 -10.94
CA ASN A 47 8.37 6.56 -11.93
C ASN A 47 7.53 5.38 -12.43
N ASN A 48 6.56 4.93 -11.66
CA ASN A 48 5.78 3.72 -11.98
C ASN A 48 4.27 3.94 -12.08
N VAL A 49 3.73 5.06 -11.63
CA VAL A 49 2.29 5.36 -11.73
C VAL A 49 1.80 5.36 -13.18
N GLN A 50 2.65 5.73 -14.13
CA GLN A 50 2.34 5.70 -15.56
C GLN A 50 2.23 4.28 -16.13
N CYS A 51 2.71 3.27 -15.40
CA CYS A 51 2.62 1.86 -15.76
C CYS A 51 1.46 1.15 -15.05
N MET A 52 0.54 1.87 -14.40
CA MET A 52 -0.55 1.28 -13.63
C MET A 52 -1.37 0.27 -14.43
N ASP A 53 -1.80 0.63 -15.64
CA ASP A 53 -2.58 -0.28 -16.49
C ASP A 53 -1.81 -1.56 -16.81
N GLN A 54 -0.53 -1.46 -17.17
CA GLN A 54 0.31 -2.62 -17.44
C GLN A 54 0.49 -3.52 -16.21
N ILE A 55 0.56 -2.93 -15.01
CA ILE A 55 0.66 -3.67 -13.75
C ILE A 55 -0.67 -4.36 -13.46
N LEU A 56 -1.80 -3.70 -13.67
CA LEU A 56 -3.14 -4.26 -13.48
C LEU A 56 -3.41 -5.39 -14.48
N ASP A 57 -2.98 -5.24 -15.73
CA ASP A 57 -3.02 -6.30 -16.75
C ASP A 57 -2.13 -7.50 -16.36
N PHE A 58 -0.94 -7.25 -15.82
CA PHE A 58 -0.07 -8.30 -15.30
C PHE A 58 -0.71 -9.06 -14.14
N ILE A 59 -1.39 -8.36 -13.21
CA ILE A 59 -2.13 -8.97 -12.11
C ILE A 59 -3.22 -9.89 -12.65
N ASP A 60 -3.93 -9.45 -13.67
CA ASP A 60 -5.01 -10.22 -14.29
C ASP A 60 -4.48 -11.44 -15.04
N ALA A 61 -3.48 -11.25 -15.89
CA ALA A 61 -2.87 -12.32 -16.69
C ALA A 61 -2.22 -13.43 -15.85
N ASN A 62 -1.79 -13.13 -14.63
CA ASN A 62 -1.16 -14.09 -13.71
C ASN A 62 -2.08 -14.54 -12.57
N ASP A 63 -3.36 -14.21 -12.64
CA ASP A 63 -4.37 -14.55 -11.64
C ASP A 63 -3.96 -14.24 -10.18
N ILE A 64 -3.34 -13.07 -9.97
CA ILE A 64 -2.88 -12.66 -8.65
C ILE A 64 -4.08 -12.21 -7.82
N GLN A 65 -4.38 -12.94 -6.75
CA GLN A 65 -5.60 -12.76 -5.95
C GLN A 65 -5.52 -11.63 -4.93
N ARG A 66 -4.32 -11.24 -4.54
CA ARG A 66 -4.11 -10.19 -3.53
C ARG A 66 -3.07 -9.18 -3.99
N VAL A 67 -3.38 -7.91 -3.86
CA VAL A 67 -2.49 -6.81 -4.24
C VAL A 67 -2.49 -5.73 -3.16
N CYS A 68 -1.30 -5.26 -2.80
CA CYS A 68 -1.12 -4.14 -1.87
C CYS A 68 -0.39 -3.00 -2.58
N PHE A 69 -1.07 -1.89 -2.77
CA PHE A 69 -0.51 -0.64 -3.27
C PHE A 69 -0.10 0.24 -2.07
N TYR A 70 1.18 0.51 -1.95
CA TYR A 70 1.74 1.37 -0.92
C TYR A 70 1.95 2.77 -1.48
N HIS A 71 1.44 3.79 -0.81
CA HIS A 71 1.93 5.14 -1.08
C HIS A 71 3.33 5.30 -0.50
N LEU A 72 4.21 5.96 -1.25
CA LEU A 72 5.58 6.20 -0.79
C LEU A 72 5.58 7.11 0.43
N VAL A 73 6.16 6.64 1.52
CA VAL A 73 6.50 7.47 2.67
C VAL A 73 7.93 7.98 2.48
N PRO A 74 8.16 9.32 2.44
CA PRO A 74 9.47 9.90 2.18
C PRO A 74 10.38 9.78 3.42
N THR A 75 10.90 8.58 3.66
CA THR A 75 11.84 8.27 4.74
C THR A 75 12.99 7.41 4.23
N GLY A 76 14.15 7.50 4.86
CA GLY A 76 15.36 6.80 4.42
C GLY A 76 15.66 7.11 2.95
N ARG A 77 15.94 6.08 2.15
CA ARG A 77 16.19 6.23 0.69
C ARG A 77 14.94 6.72 -0.08
N GLY A 78 13.76 6.61 0.50
CA GLY A 78 12.51 7.10 -0.11
C GLY A 78 12.47 8.63 -0.24
N VAL A 79 13.30 9.36 0.48
CA VAL A 79 13.42 10.84 0.36
C VAL A 79 13.92 11.24 -1.04
N GLU A 80 14.73 10.40 -1.68
CA GLU A 80 15.29 10.64 -3.02
C GLU A 80 14.31 10.29 -4.14
N VAL A 81 13.23 9.58 -3.81
CA VAL A 81 12.23 9.14 -4.78
C VAL A 81 11.07 10.15 -4.82
N GLN A 82 10.68 10.55 -6.02
CA GLN A 82 9.58 11.49 -6.17
C GLN A 82 8.24 10.86 -5.76
N THR A 83 7.61 11.44 -4.74
CA THR A 83 6.23 11.12 -4.36
C THR A 83 5.24 11.59 -5.43
N LEU A 84 4.06 10.99 -5.46
CA LEU A 84 2.97 11.45 -6.30
C LEU A 84 2.49 12.84 -5.85
N THR A 85 2.10 13.66 -6.81
CA THR A 85 1.25 14.83 -6.51
C THR A 85 -0.12 14.36 -6.05
N GLN A 86 -0.91 15.27 -5.49
CA GLN A 86 -2.29 14.95 -5.11
C GLN A 86 -3.15 14.54 -6.31
N GLU A 87 -2.92 15.14 -7.48
CA GLU A 87 -3.61 14.80 -8.71
C GLU A 87 -3.21 13.42 -9.21
N GLU A 88 -1.92 13.13 -9.29
CA GLU A 88 -1.41 11.80 -9.67
C GLU A 88 -1.93 10.70 -8.73
N ALA A 89 -1.98 10.98 -7.41
CA ALA A 89 -2.53 10.03 -6.45
C ALA A 89 -4.03 9.78 -6.65
N ARG A 90 -4.83 10.83 -6.92
CA ARG A 90 -6.27 10.68 -7.23
C ARG A 90 -6.47 9.88 -8.51
N ASN A 91 -5.72 10.20 -9.57
CA ASN A 91 -5.82 9.49 -10.85
C ASN A 91 -5.44 8.00 -10.68
N ALA A 92 -4.41 7.69 -9.90
CA ALA A 92 -4.04 6.31 -9.58
C ALA A 92 -5.16 5.59 -8.82
N MET A 93 -5.80 6.26 -7.85
CA MET A 93 -6.95 5.70 -7.13
C MET A 93 -8.16 5.49 -8.04
N ASP A 94 -8.46 6.43 -8.93
CA ASP A 94 -9.57 6.28 -9.88
C ASP A 94 -9.34 5.11 -10.85
N THR A 95 -8.12 4.96 -11.37
CA THR A 95 -7.73 3.81 -12.19
C THR A 95 -7.89 2.51 -11.43
N LEU A 96 -7.45 2.47 -10.17
CA LEU A 96 -7.53 1.27 -9.34
C LEU A 96 -8.99 0.90 -9.03
N ILE A 97 -9.82 1.88 -8.66
CA ILE A 97 -11.24 1.66 -8.37
C ILE A 97 -11.97 1.13 -9.60
N ALA A 98 -11.76 1.76 -10.78
CA ALA A 98 -12.37 1.32 -12.02
C ALA A 98 -12.00 -0.13 -12.35
N ARG A 99 -10.73 -0.51 -12.24
CA ARG A 99 -10.28 -1.89 -12.49
C ARG A 99 -10.87 -2.89 -11.49
N VAL A 100 -11.01 -2.52 -10.22
CA VAL A 100 -11.65 -3.37 -9.21
C VAL A 100 -13.13 -3.58 -9.53
N GLU A 101 -13.83 -2.54 -10.01
CA GLU A 101 -15.22 -2.63 -10.46
C GLU A 101 -15.36 -3.56 -11.68
N GLU A 102 -14.45 -3.46 -12.66
CA GLU A 102 -14.38 -4.37 -13.81
C GLU A 102 -14.18 -5.82 -13.37
N TRP A 103 -13.18 -6.11 -12.54
CA TRP A 103 -12.94 -7.45 -12.00
C TRP A 103 -14.14 -8.02 -11.26
N LYS A 104 -14.82 -7.19 -10.47
CA LYS A 104 -16.04 -7.59 -9.78
C LYS A 104 -17.17 -7.94 -10.74
N ALA A 105 -17.35 -7.15 -11.80
CA ALA A 105 -18.34 -7.42 -12.85
C ALA A 105 -18.05 -8.71 -13.62
N GLU A 106 -16.77 -9.06 -13.78
CA GLU A 106 -16.30 -10.30 -14.38
C GLU A 106 -16.34 -11.51 -13.41
N GLY A 107 -16.77 -11.31 -12.17
CA GLY A 107 -16.79 -12.37 -11.15
C GLY A 107 -15.42 -12.71 -10.55
N LYS A 108 -14.40 -11.89 -10.79
CA LYS A 108 -13.05 -12.05 -10.26
C LYS A 108 -12.96 -11.40 -8.88
N ASN A 109 -12.91 -12.22 -7.82
CA ASN A 109 -12.73 -11.74 -6.44
C ASN A 109 -11.25 -11.52 -6.14
N ARG A 110 -10.76 -10.29 -6.32
CA ARG A 110 -9.40 -9.89 -5.96
C ARG A 110 -9.41 -9.00 -4.72
N GLU A 111 -8.52 -9.31 -3.78
CA GLU A 111 -8.30 -8.46 -2.60
C GLU A 111 -7.31 -7.36 -2.95
N VAL A 112 -7.81 -6.14 -3.04
CA VAL A 112 -6.99 -4.95 -3.35
C VAL A 112 -6.95 -4.04 -2.13
N LEU A 113 -5.75 -3.72 -1.69
CA LEU A 113 -5.47 -2.90 -0.51
C LEU A 113 -4.64 -1.68 -0.91
N THR A 114 -5.00 -0.52 -0.41
CA THR A 114 -4.08 0.63 -0.37
C THR A 114 -3.55 0.80 1.05
N VAL A 115 -2.29 1.18 1.15
CA VAL A 115 -1.56 1.19 2.43
C VAL A 115 -0.77 2.48 2.56
N THR A 116 -0.59 2.95 3.78
CA THR A 116 0.19 4.15 4.15
C THR A 116 -0.46 5.48 3.76
N GLN A 117 -1.69 5.49 3.21
CA GLN A 117 -2.45 6.70 2.93
C GLN A 117 -3.89 6.58 3.44
N PRO A 118 -4.16 7.04 4.67
CA PRO A 118 -5.51 6.95 5.27
C PRO A 118 -6.59 7.68 4.47
N ALA A 119 -6.22 8.67 3.66
CA ALA A 119 -7.15 9.44 2.84
C ALA A 119 -7.81 8.63 1.72
N ASP A 120 -7.24 7.48 1.31
CA ASP A 120 -7.78 6.67 0.21
C ASP A 120 -9.18 6.14 0.52
N GLY A 121 -9.41 5.66 1.75
CA GLY A 121 -10.73 5.19 2.18
C GLY A 121 -11.76 6.32 2.20
N ILE A 122 -11.37 7.52 2.62
CA ILE A 122 -12.23 8.71 2.59
C ILE A 122 -12.51 9.11 1.14
N TYR A 123 -11.51 9.07 0.27
CA TYR A 123 -11.67 9.34 -1.16
C TYR A 123 -12.69 8.40 -1.82
N LEU A 124 -12.57 7.10 -1.56
CA LEU A 124 -13.53 6.09 -2.02
C LEU A 124 -14.94 6.39 -1.54
N LEU A 125 -15.12 6.69 -0.25
CA LEU A 125 -16.42 7.03 0.31
C LEU A 125 -17.04 8.27 -0.38
N LEU A 126 -16.25 9.34 -0.53
CA LEU A 126 -16.72 10.57 -1.16
C LEU A 126 -17.09 10.36 -2.64
N ARG A 127 -16.36 9.51 -3.35
CA ARG A 127 -16.70 9.10 -4.72
C ARG A 127 -18.03 8.35 -4.75
N GLN A 128 -18.18 7.32 -3.90
CA GLN A 128 -19.41 6.53 -3.80
C GLN A 128 -20.63 7.38 -3.45
N LEU A 129 -20.49 8.36 -2.54
CA LEU A 129 -21.57 9.30 -2.21
C LEU A 129 -21.97 10.17 -3.40
N ARG A 130 -20.99 10.67 -4.17
CA ARG A 130 -21.26 11.49 -5.37
C ARG A 130 -21.94 10.70 -6.48
N GLU A 131 -21.61 9.42 -6.61
CA GLU A 131 -22.17 8.51 -7.62
C GLU A 131 -23.48 7.86 -7.17
N GLY A 132 -23.93 8.10 -5.93
CA GLY A 132 -25.15 7.49 -5.38
C GLY A 132 -25.01 5.97 -5.18
N SER A 133 -23.78 5.49 -4.98
CA SER A 133 -23.50 4.06 -4.81
C SER A 133 -24.16 3.48 -3.55
N PRO A 134 -24.83 2.32 -3.64
CA PRO A 134 -25.39 1.65 -2.47
C PRO A 134 -24.34 1.20 -1.46
N LEU A 135 -23.07 1.10 -1.87
CA LEU A 135 -21.94 0.69 -1.03
C LEU A 135 -21.46 1.78 -0.07
N ALA A 136 -21.84 3.05 -0.30
CA ALA A 136 -21.35 4.18 0.50
C ALA A 136 -21.62 4.02 2.00
N LYS A 137 -22.79 3.48 2.38
CA LYS A 137 -23.14 3.22 3.78
C LYS A 137 -22.23 2.16 4.42
N GLU A 138 -21.96 1.09 3.72
CA GLU A 138 -21.08 0.02 4.17
C GLU A 138 -19.64 0.52 4.32
N THR A 139 -19.14 1.26 3.33
CA THR A 139 -17.82 1.90 3.37
C THR A 139 -17.70 2.85 4.56
N LEU A 140 -18.72 3.67 4.84
CA LEU A 140 -18.73 4.54 6.01
C LEU A 140 -18.64 3.75 7.32
N ASN A 141 -19.44 2.67 7.46
CA ASN A 141 -19.42 1.83 8.65
C ASN A 141 -18.03 1.17 8.86
N LEU A 142 -17.40 0.69 7.79
CA LEU A 142 -16.06 0.11 7.85
C LEU A 142 -15.00 1.14 8.24
N LEU A 143 -15.08 2.35 7.69
CA LEU A 143 -14.19 3.45 8.06
C LEU A 143 -14.36 3.83 9.53
N GLN A 144 -15.59 3.94 10.04
CA GLN A 144 -15.87 4.24 11.44
C GLN A 144 -15.32 3.14 12.36
N TRP A 145 -15.55 1.88 12.00
CA TRP A 145 -15.01 0.73 12.74
C TRP A 145 -13.48 0.74 12.77
N ASN A 146 -12.83 1.13 11.68
CA ASN A 146 -11.37 1.24 11.56
C ASN A 146 -10.81 2.59 12.06
N GLY A 147 -11.53 3.29 12.94
CA GLY A 147 -11.09 4.57 13.50
C GLY A 147 -11.12 5.74 12.52
N GLY A 148 -12.01 5.70 11.51
CA GLY A 148 -12.17 6.77 10.51
C GLY A 148 -11.08 6.80 9.45
N GLY A 149 -10.40 5.67 9.21
CA GLY A 149 -9.22 5.62 8.35
C GLY A 149 -7.98 6.24 8.99
N ALA A 150 -8.06 6.53 10.30
CA ALA A 150 -6.95 7.14 11.01
C ALA A 150 -5.76 6.17 11.13
N ASN A 151 -4.57 6.74 11.01
CA ASN A 151 -3.34 6.05 11.37
C ASN A 151 -3.35 5.74 12.88
N SER A 152 -2.91 4.54 13.26
CA SER A 152 -2.79 4.11 14.65
C SER A 152 -1.50 4.56 15.33
N SER A 153 -0.70 5.41 14.69
CA SER A 153 0.57 5.95 15.23
C SER A 153 0.36 6.62 16.58
N GLY A 154 1.12 6.21 17.58
CA GLY A 154 1.04 6.74 18.94
C GLY A 154 -0.24 6.39 19.71
N ARG A 155 -1.08 5.48 19.17
CA ARG A 155 -2.32 5.01 19.83
C ARG A 155 -2.42 3.49 19.90
N GLY A 156 -2.17 2.79 18.81
CA GLY A 156 -2.19 1.34 18.70
C GLY A 156 -0.87 0.77 18.19
N ILE A 157 0.05 1.65 17.78
CA ILE A 157 1.37 1.30 17.24
C ILE A 157 2.41 2.24 17.86
N ALA A 158 3.55 1.70 18.26
CA ALA A 158 4.77 2.42 18.55
C ALA A 158 5.95 1.72 17.85
N ASN A 159 7.05 2.43 17.72
CA ASN A 159 8.32 1.89 17.25
C ASN A 159 9.40 2.14 18.30
N ILE A 160 10.24 1.15 18.54
CA ILE A 160 11.45 1.28 19.36
C ILE A 160 12.64 1.13 18.41
N ASP A 161 13.47 2.15 18.32
CA ASP A 161 14.66 2.12 17.47
C ASP A 161 15.81 1.31 18.09
N THR A 162 16.92 1.18 17.35
CA THR A 162 18.11 0.43 17.80
C THR A 162 18.81 1.05 19.00
N GLN A 163 18.51 2.29 19.35
CA GLN A 163 19.05 3.00 20.51
C GLN A 163 18.11 2.92 21.73
N GLY A 164 16.94 2.31 21.56
CA GLY A 164 15.92 2.18 22.59
C GLY A 164 14.98 3.39 22.67
N VAL A 165 15.04 4.32 21.73
CA VAL A 165 14.13 5.47 21.68
C VAL A 165 12.77 5.02 21.16
N VAL A 166 11.71 5.45 21.84
CA VAL A 166 10.31 5.16 21.49
C VAL A 166 9.75 6.28 20.64
N HIS A 167 9.18 5.92 19.49
CA HIS A 167 8.53 6.81 18.54
C HIS A 167 7.07 6.42 18.32
N PRO A 168 6.18 7.33 17.86
CA PRO A 168 4.78 7.01 17.58
C PRO A 168 4.58 5.92 16.53
N ASP A 169 5.50 5.82 15.55
CA ASP A 169 5.62 4.73 14.59
C ASP A 169 7.01 4.70 13.93
N GLN A 170 7.21 3.76 13.02
CA GLN A 170 8.48 3.54 12.32
C GLN A 170 8.89 4.67 11.36
N PHE A 171 7.95 5.50 10.92
CA PHE A 171 8.20 6.60 9.99
C PHE A 171 8.28 7.96 10.69
N TRP A 172 7.61 8.10 11.82
CA TRP A 172 7.53 9.36 12.58
C TRP A 172 8.63 9.45 13.65
N GLN A 173 9.86 9.39 13.20
CA GLN A 173 11.05 9.38 14.08
C GLN A 173 11.44 10.75 14.64
N SER A 174 10.87 11.83 14.13
CA SER A 174 11.12 13.20 14.65
C SER A 174 10.48 13.45 16.03
N VAL A 175 9.55 12.60 16.47
CA VAL A 175 8.92 12.67 17.78
C VAL A 175 9.48 11.54 18.65
N THR A 176 9.93 11.90 19.87
CA THR A 176 10.45 10.99 20.87
C THR A 176 9.49 10.96 22.05
N LEU A 177 9.00 9.76 22.43
CA LEU A 177 8.15 9.54 23.59
C LEU A 177 8.97 9.23 24.86
N GLY A 178 10.18 8.75 24.70
CA GLY A 178 11.12 8.40 25.76
C GLY A 178 12.08 7.31 25.33
N ASN A 179 12.77 6.67 26.29
CA ASN A 179 13.73 5.61 26.00
C ASN A 179 13.54 4.43 26.97
N VAL A 180 13.34 3.22 26.41
CA VAL A 180 13.11 1.99 27.20
C VAL A 180 14.31 1.54 28.03
N LYS A 181 15.48 2.13 27.84
CA LYS A 181 16.65 1.90 28.72
C LYS A 181 16.53 2.62 30.05
N ASN A 182 15.69 3.67 30.10
CA ASN A 182 15.57 4.56 31.27
C ASN A 182 14.17 4.49 31.92
N ASN A 183 13.15 4.03 31.16
CA ASN A 183 11.76 4.02 31.56
C ASN A 183 11.13 2.68 31.21
N LEU A 184 10.12 2.23 31.95
CA LEU A 184 9.28 1.13 31.51
C LEU A 184 8.46 1.57 30.28
N PHE A 185 8.27 0.69 29.32
CA PHE A 185 7.47 1.00 28.14
C PHE A 185 6.04 1.37 28.49
N SER A 186 5.44 0.71 29.49
CA SER A 186 4.11 1.06 30.01
C SER A 186 4.01 2.52 30.43
N ASP A 187 5.03 3.05 31.10
CA ASP A 187 5.02 4.44 31.59
C ASP A 187 5.17 5.47 30.47
N LEU A 188 5.67 5.03 29.30
CA LEU A 188 5.82 5.88 28.10
C LEU A 188 4.58 5.83 27.21
N TRP A 189 3.74 4.78 27.37
CA TRP A 189 2.60 4.52 26.51
C TRP A 189 1.27 5.03 27.05
N ASP A 190 1.12 5.18 28.37
CA ASP A 190 -0.07 5.69 29.06
C ASP A 190 -0.14 7.22 29.07
#